data_f05d28f402085991765c8a5108ab0239
#
_entry.id   f05d28f402085991765c8a5108ab0239
#
_cell.length_a   1.000
_cell.length_b   1.000
_cell.length_c   1.000
_cell.angle_alpha   90.00
_cell.angle_beta   90.00
_cell.angle_gamma   90.00
#
_symmetry.space_group_name_H-M   'P 1'
#
loop_
_entity.id
_entity.type
_entity.pdbx_description
1 polymer ?
#
loop_
_entity_poly.entity_id
_entity_poly.type
_entity_poly.pdbx_seq_one_letter_code
_entity_poly.pdbx_strand_id
1 'polypeptide(L)'
;MKQEVIKLESRYKDVDSKLIQVENNKYLLETNSEYIRLSRAENRTIYSIDLEGGPMINIGDTIQGKKIKSIKSQYVIEFEWFI
;
A
#
# COMPACT_ATOMS: atom_id res chain seq x y z
N MET A 1 19.20 -10.77 6.49
CA MET A 1 17.77 -10.59 6.76
C MET A 1 16.98 -10.47 5.47
N LYS A 2 15.92 -11.22 5.34
CA LYS A 2 15.10 -11.13 4.13
C LYS A 2 14.06 -10.05 4.26
N GLN A 3 14.00 -9.20 3.26
CA GLN A 3 12.99 -8.18 3.14
C GLN A 3 11.80 -8.77 2.41
N GLU A 4 10.63 -8.71 3.02
CA GLU A 4 9.42 -9.21 2.39
C GLU A 4 8.98 -8.28 1.27
N VAL A 5 8.57 -8.86 0.15
CA VAL A 5 8.01 -8.12 -0.98
C VAL A 5 6.65 -8.71 -1.28
N ILE A 6 5.62 -7.88 -1.27
CA ILE A 6 4.26 -8.29 -1.58
C ILE A 6 3.92 -7.70 -2.96
N LYS A 7 3.75 -8.58 -3.94
CA LYS A 7 3.38 -8.14 -5.27
C LYS A 7 1.88 -7.85 -5.32
N LEU A 8 1.53 -6.71 -5.89
CA LEU A 8 0.14 -6.31 -6.07
C LEU A 8 -0.29 -6.57 -7.50
N GLU A 9 -1.50 -7.09 -7.68
CA GLU A 9 -2.00 -7.41 -9.00
C GLU A 9 -2.62 -6.18 -9.66
N SER A 10 -2.39 -6.04 -10.97
CA SER A 10 -3.02 -5.00 -11.77
C SER A 10 -3.72 -5.64 -12.96
N ARG A 11 -4.77 -4.99 -13.45
CA ARG A 11 -5.43 -5.40 -14.68
C ARG A 11 -4.60 -5.09 -15.91
N TYR A 12 -3.63 -4.21 -15.79
CA TYR A 12 -2.76 -3.80 -16.89
C TYR A 12 -1.42 -4.51 -16.78
N LYS A 13 -0.99 -5.13 -17.88
CA LYS A 13 0.23 -5.94 -17.90
C LYS A 13 1.49 -5.13 -17.66
N ASP A 14 1.49 -3.88 -18.08
CA ASP A 14 2.66 -3.01 -17.98
C ASP A 14 2.72 -2.22 -16.69
N VAL A 15 1.74 -2.39 -15.82
CA VAL A 15 1.74 -1.75 -14.49
C VAL A 15 2.24 -2.76 -13.48
N ASP A 16 3.34 -2.42 -12.81
CA ASP A 16 3.97 -3.25 -11.79
C ASP A 16 3.95 -2.50 -10.47
N SER A 17 3.35 -3.11 -9.46
CA SER A 17 3.22 -2.49 -8.14
C SER A 17 3.53 -3.52 -7.07
N LYS A 18 4.21 -3.08 -6.02
CA LYS A 18 4.58 -3.95 -4.91
C LYS A 18 4.74 -3.17 -3.63
N LEU A 19 4.65 -3.88 -2.52
CA LEU A 19 4.95 -3.36 -1.19
C LEU A 19 6.25 -3.98 -0.73
N ILE A 20 7.22 -3.16 -0.39
CA ILE A 20 8.55 -3.61 0.05
C ILE A 20 8.69 -3.31 1.53
N GLN A 21 8.97 -4.34 2.31
CA GLN A 21 9.13 -4.19 3.74
C GLN A 21 10.35 -3.32 4.05
N VAL A 22 10.15 -2.28 4.85
CA VAL A 22 11.23 -1.40 5.30
C VAL A 22 11.47 -1.50 6.80
N GLU A 23 10.43 -1.86 7.55
CA GLU A 23 10.50 -2.18 8.97
C GLU A 23 9.49 -3.28 9.25
N ASN A 24 9.44 -3.81 10.48
CA ASN A 24 8.58 -4.94 10.82
C ASN A 24 7.15 -4.84 10.28
N ASN A 25 6.49 -3.71 10.52
CA ASN A 25 5.11 -3.52 10.10
C ASN A 25 4.94 -2.40 9.09
N LYS A 26 6.04 -1.91 8.52
CA LYS A 26 6.01 -0.81 7.55
C LYS A 26 6.50 -1.27 6.20
N TYR A 27 5.72 -0.96 5.17
CA TYR A 27 6.01 -1.32 3.80
C TYR A 27 5.94 -0.07 2.93
N LEU A 28 6.83 0.02 1.97
CA LEU A 28 6.84 1.12 1.01
C LEU A 28 6.17 0.65 -0.27
N LEU A 29 5.20 1.42 -0.76
CA LEU A 29 4.59 1.16 -2.05
C LEU A 29 5.55 1.60 -3.16
N GLU A 30 5.88 0.67 -4.05
CA GLU A 30 6.68 0.94 -5.22
C GLU A 30 5.87 0.57 -6.45
N THR A 31 5.70 1.51 -7.37
CA THR A 31 4.87 1.29 -8.55
C THR A 31 5.42 2.11 -9.72
N ASN A 32 5.27 1.56 -10.93
CA ASN A 32 5.55 2.30 -12.15
C ASN A 32 4.30 2.97 -12.72
N SER A 33 3.17 2.87 -12.03
CA SER A 33 1.94 3.52 -12.47
C SER A 33 2.12 5.05 -12.45
N GLU A 34 1.74 5.69 -13.53
CA GLU A 34 1.75 7.15 -13.62
C GLU A 34 0.54 7.75 -12.93
N TYR A 35 -0.47 6.94 -12.67
CA TYR A 35 -1.69 7.38 -12.04
C TYR A 35 -1.78 6.81 -10.63
N ILE A 36 -1.70 7.69 -9.66
CA ILE A 36 -1.88 7.36 -8.25
C ILE A 36 -2.82 8.39 -7.66
N ARG A 37 -3.97 7.93 -7.18
CA ARG A 37 -4.94 8.81 -6.56
C ARG A 37 -4.99 8.59 -5.07
N LEU A 38 -4.72 9.64 -4.30
CA LEU A 38 -4.81 9.60 -2.85
C LEU A 38 -6.12 10.21 -2.41
N SER A 39 -6.80 9.55 -1.49
CA SER A 39 -8.00 10.09 -0.87
C SER A 39 -7.70 10.43 0.58
N ARG A 40 -8.07 11.64 0.99
CA ARG A 40 -7.79 12.16 2.32
C ARG A 40 -9.07 12.48 3.07
N ALA A 41 -9.06 12.22 4.38
CA ALA A 41 -10.11 12.66 5.28
C ALA A 41 -10.00 14.16 5.55
N GLU A 42 -10.95 14.72 6.29
CA GLU A 42 -10.94 16.16 6.61
C GLU A 42 -9.67 16.58 7.36
N ASN A 43 -9.15 15.70 8.21
CA ASN A 43 -7.91 15.96 8.93
C ASN A 43 -6.65 15.72 8.09
N ARG A 44 -6.82 15.52 6.78
CA ARG A 44 -5.76 15.29 5.80
C ARG A 44 -5.06 13.92 5.92
N THR A 45 -5.57 13.04 6.77
CA THR A 45 -5.07 11.69 6.84
C THR A 45 -5.44 10.94 5.55
N ILE A 46 -4.47 10.25 4.96
CA ILE A 46 -4.71 9.44 3.79
C ILE A 46 -5.44 8.17 4.23
N TYR A 47 -6.57 7.87 3.62
CA TYR A 47 -7.29 6.63 3.93
C TYR A 47 -7.38 5.68 2.75
N SER A 48 -7.00 6.11 1.56
CA SER A 48 -7.08 5.26 0.37
C SER A 48 -6.05 5.66 -0.67
N ILE A 49 -5.48 4.66 -1.33
CA ILE A 49 -4.63 4.82 -2.51
C ILE A 49 -5.28 4.04 -3.63
N ASP A 50 -5.54 4.70 -4.76
CA ASP A 50 -6.11 4.07 -5.94
C ASP A 50 -5.06 4.07 -7.05
N LEU A 51 -4.66 2.88 -7.49
CA LEU A 51 -3.68 2.70 -8.55
C LEU A 51 -4.39 2.37 -9.86
N GLU A 52 -3.84 2.85 -10.95
CA GLU A 52 -4.37 2.56 -12.27
C GLU A 52 -4.41 1.05 -12.53
N GLY A 53 -5.60 0.55 -12.89
CA GLY A 53 -5.79 -0.87 -13.10
C GLY A 53 -5.94 -1.68 -11.81
N GLY A 54 -5.96 -1.01 -10.65
CA GLY A 54 -5.98 -1.65 -9.34
C GLY A 54 -4.58 -1.95 -8.83
N PRO A 55 -4.43 -2.39 -7.61
CA PRO A 55 -5.50 -2.47 -6.62
C PRO A 55 -5.84 -1.14 -5.99
N MET A 56 -6.92 -1.14 -5.21
CA MET A 56 -7.24 -0.03 -4.34
C MET A 56 -6.82 -0.42 -2.93
N ILE A 57 -6.04 0.42 -2.28
CA ILE A 57 -5.50 0.15 -0.95
C ILE A 57 -6.18 1.07 0.04
N ASN A 58 -6.94 0.50 0.98
CA ASN A 58 -7.69 1.28 1.96
C ASN A 58 -7.26 0.92 3.37
N ILE A 59 -7.31 1.90 4.27
CA ILE A 59 -7.14 1.63 5.70
C ILE A 59 -8.19 0.61 6.13
N GLY A 60 -7.78 -0.40 6.88
CA GLY A 60 -8.65 -1.47 7.33
C GLY A 60 -8.67 -2.68 6.42
N ASP A 61 -8.17 -2.56 5.20
CA ASP A 61 -8.07 -3.70 4.29
C ASP A 61 -7.00 -4.67 4.78
N THR A 62 -7.16 -5.92 4.40
CA THR A 62 -6.22 -6.98 4.76
C THR A 62 -5.46 -7.42 3.53
N ILE A 63 -4.14 -7.45 3.61
CA ILE A 63 -3.27 -7.94 2.55
C ILE A 63 -2.41 -9.05 3.16
N GLN A 64 -2.55 -10.27 2.64
CA GLN A 64 -1.84 -11.44 3.13
C GLN A 64 -1.96 -11.61 4.65
N GLY A 65 -3.17 -11.41 5.16
CA GLY A 65 -3.46 -11.59 6.58
C GLY A 65 -3.06 -10.40 7.46
N LYS A 66 -2.47 -9.37 6.90
CA LYS A 66 -2.05 -8.18 7.65
C LYS A 66 -3.02 -7.05 7.40
N LYS A 67 -3.50 -6.41 8.45
CA LYS A 67 -4.48 -5.33 8.36
C LYS A 67 -3.79 -3.98 8.30
N ILE A 68 -4.20 -3.15 7.35
CA ILE A 68 -3.60 -1.83 7.17
C ILE A 68 -4.10 -0.89 8.27
N LYS A 69 -3.16 -0.36 9.03
CA LYS A 69 -3.42 0.58 10.11
C LYS A 69 -3.39 2.03 9.63
N SER A 70 -2.40 2.37 8.82
CA SER A 70 -2.25 3.75 8.34
C SER A 70 -1.52 3.80 7.01
N ILE A 71 -1.74 4.90 6.30
CA ILE A 71 -1.02 5.21 5.06
C ILE A 71 -0.37 6.56 5.28
N LYS A 72 0.96 6.58 5.27
CA LYS A 72 1.74 7.79 5.50
C LYS A 72 2.13 8.44 4.19
N SER A 73 2.56 9.67 4.25
CA SER A 73 3.12 10.36 3.09
C SER A 73 4.29 9.56 2.50
N GLN A 74 4.55 9.75 1.20
CA GLN A 74 5.54 8.97 0.46
C GLN A 74 5.19 7.49 0.36
N TYR A 75 3.87 7.17 0.47
CA TYR A 75 3.33 5.83 0.24
C TYR A 75 3.85 4.77 1.20
N VAL A 76 4.06 5.13 2.46
CA VAL A 76 4.42 4.16 3.49
C VAL A 76 3.14 3.58 4.07
N ILE A 77 3.00 2.26 3.95
CA ILE A 77 1.84 1.52 4.46
C ILE A 77 2.25 0.90 5.78
N GLU A 78 1.53 1.21 6.84
CA GLU A 78 1.77 0.64 8.16
C GLU A 78 0.68 -0.37 8.47
N PHE A 79 1.08 -1.58 8.82
CA PHE A 79 0.16 -2.64 9.20
C PHE A 79 0.01 -2.71 10.72
N GLU A 80 -1.11 -3.28 11.18
CA GLU A 80 -1.28 -3.54 12.60
C GLU A 80 -0.30 -4.62 13.04
N TRP A 81 0.17 -4.49 14.28
CA TRP A 81 1.06 -5.49 14.85
C TRP A 81 0.30 -6.76 15.16
N PHE A 82 0.93 -7.89 14.88
CA PHE A 82 0.48 -9.19 15.35
C PHE A 82 1.28 -9.54 16.58
N ILE A 83 0.59 -9.88 17.63
CA ILE A 83 1.21 -10.31 18.88
C ILE A 83 1.00 -11.82 19.00
#